data_87b5809fe3044ad37dc69cb60bc0b5b1
#
_entry.id   87b5809fe3044ad37dc69cb60bc0b5b1
#
_cell.length_a   1.000
_cell.length_b   1.000
_cell.length_c   1.000
_cell.angle_alpha   90.00
_cell.angle_beta   90.00
_cell.angle_gamma   90.00
#
_symmetry.space_group_name_H-M   'P 1'
#
loop_
_entity.id
_entity.type
_entity.pdbx_description
1 polymer ?
#
loop_
_entity_poly.entity_id
_entity_poly.type
_entity_poly.pdbx_seq_one_letter_code
_entity_poly.pdbx_strand_id
1 'polypeptide(L)'
;MNIKTLAAALCCCILASCAGPKNGAYSFQILTTNDVHGTFFDSTYVGGNVKKSLMAVKRTVDSVRTAVGKENVILIDAGDILQGDNAAYYFNYVDTVTPHVYPRMAKYMGYDAVTVGNHDIETGHKVYDRVARDLESYGIPFLAGNAIRNDNGKPYFSVYTILKRQGVRIAILGFDNANISNWLSERLWSGMKFENLLPLVQQDVDKVVAKEKPDVVIVSVHSATGSGDGSQLESQGLDLMKTLRGVDFLICSHDHKPVVIPSDTLCLINAGSHCRYVGHGVISLTVEKRKVASKELSCELIPVDRYKIDPEMEKEFHDDYLAVKDFTTREVGELMVDLGTREAYTGMSHYLNLIHTLSISCSPAQVSFAAPLTFNGFVRKGKLIYNDLFTIYPFENQIYVVRMTGQEIKDYLEASYDRWINTVDSPAGHVLKIADRDDARTGQKSWSFIERAYNFDSAGGLVYTVDVTKPRGSRVDIKSMAGGQPFDTGKEYKVAMTSYRASGGGGLMKEAGIDTGKIEERIVETYPEFRDLLYNYLKDNVSIDPAVIGDPVRIGHWEFIPEEIVKPAMEKDMELLFPRRR
;
A
#
# COMPACT_ATOMS: atom_id res chain seq x y z
N MET A 1 -31.04 24.58 48.52
CA MET A 1 -30.45 23.23 48.34
C MET A 1 -29.02 23.31 48.91
N ASN A 2 -28.72 22.55 49.94
CA ASN A 2 -27.52 22.73 50.75
C ASN A 2 -26.25 22.23 49.99
N ILE A 3 -25.17 23.01 50.03
CA ILE A 3 -23.88 22.69 49.36
C ILE A 3 -23.37 21.27 49.71
N LYS A 4 -23.71 20.75 50.88
CA LYS A 4 -23.38 19.37 51.30
C LYS A 4 -24.15 18.31 50.54
N THR A 5 -25.37 18.58 50.06
CA THR A 5 -26.19 17.66 49.26
C THR A 5 -25.70 17.63 47.80
N LEU A 6 -25.21 18.77 47.30
CA LEU A 6 -24.62 18.86 45.95
C LEU A 6 -23.28 18.13 45.88
N ALA A 7 -22.44 18.24 46.92
CA ALA A 7 -21.14 17.53 46.99
C ALA A 7 -21.33 16.01 47.13
N ALA A 8 -22.38 15.54 47.84
CA ALA A 8 -22.67 14.11 47.96
C ALA A 8 -23.22 13.53 46.62
N ALA A 9 -24.07 14.29 45.90
CA ALA A 9 -24.55 13.88 44.57
C ALA A 9 -23.41 13.86 43.52
N LEU A 10 -22.49 14.84 43.60
CA LEU A 10 -21.31 14.87 42.70
C LEU A 10 -20.32 13.73 42.98
N CYS A 11 -20.08 13.39 44.27
CA CYS A 11 -19.28 12.23 44.66
C CYS A 11 -19.93 10.90 44.26
N CYS A 12 -21.26 10.76 44.36
CA CYS A 12 -21.94 9.55 43.88
C CYS A 12 -21.88 9.37 42.35
N CYS A 13 -21.94 10.47 41.57
CA CYS A 13 -21.79 10.40 40.12
C CYS A 13 -20.35 10.06 39.70
N ILE A 14 -19.31 10.51 40.46
CA ILE A 14 -17.90 10.17 40.19
C ILE A 14 -17.59 8.71 40.59
N LEU A 15 -18.21 8.19 41.65
CA LEU A 15 -18.03 6.80 42.06
C LEU A 15 -18.74 5.77 41.15
N ALA A 16 -19.85 6.16 40.52
CA ALA A 16 -20.52 5.30 39.52
C ALA A 16 -19.70 5.10 38.23
N SER A 17 -18.78 6.03 37.92
CA SER A 17 -17.91 5.97 36.74
C SER A 17 -16.72 5.00 36.90
N CYS A 18 -16.38 4.54 38.11
CA CYS A 18 -15.25 3.68 38.43
C CYS A 18 -15.63 2.21 38.71
N ALA A 19 -16.89 1.82 38.56
CA ALA A 19 -17.30 0.44 38.78
C ALA A 19 -16.86 -0.42 37.57
N GLY A 20 -16.02 -1.44 37.83
CA GLY A 20 -15.70 -2.49 36.85
C GLY A 20 -16.95 -3.27 36.38
N PRO A 21 -16.80 -4.22 35.44
CA PRO A 21 -17.92 -4.98 34.88
C PRO A 21 -18.70 -5.71 35.99
N LYS A 22 -20.00 -5.84 35.83
CA LYS A 22 -20.83 -6.66 36.73
C LYS A 22 -20.53 -8.15 36.49
N ASN A 23 -20.82 -8.99 37.49
CA ASN A 23 -20.75 -10.44 37.29
C ASN A 23 -21.74 -10.84 36.19
N GLY A 24 -21.30 -11.73 35.29
CA GLY A 24 -22.09 -12.20 34.15
C GLY A 24 -21.22 -12.57 32.94
N ALA A 25 -21.88 -12.97 31.88
CA ALA A 25 -21.26 -13.25 30.61
C ALA A 25 -21.37 -12.04 29.67
N TYR A 26 -20.30 -11.74 28.94
CA TYR A 26 -20.21 -10.68 27.92
C TYR A 26 -19.65 -11.28 26.64
N SER A 27 -20.07 -10.75 25.50
CA SER A 27 -19.52 -11.12 24.21
C SER A 27 -19.31 -9.87 23.36
N PHE A 28 -18.14 -9.69 22.79
CA PHE A 28 -17.81 -8.60 21.89
C PHE A 28 -17.33 -9.13 20.55
N GLN A 29 -17.71 -8.39 19.50
CA GLN A 29 -17.31 -8.66 18.11
C GLN A 29 -16.29 -7.60 17.71
N ILE A 30 -15.11 -8.02 17.33
CA ILE A 30 -14.04 -7.17 16.82
C ILE A 30 -14.07 -7.26 15.30
N LEU A 31 -14.48 -6.18 14.62
CA LEU A 31 -14.52 -6.11 13.17
C LEU A 31 -13.35 -5.26 12.67
N THR A 32 -12.68 -5.71 11.62
CA THR A 32 -11.52 -5.00 11.06
C THR A 32 -11.63 -4.81 9.56
N THR A 33 -11.22 -3.61 9.10
CA THR A 33 -10.86 -3.33 7.71
C THR A 33 -9.36 -3.13 7.62
N ASN A 34 -8.81 -3.47 6.46
CA ASN A 34 -7.38 -3.42 6.20
C ASN A 34 -7.15 -2.92 4.78
N ASP A 35 -6.11 -2.12 4.59
CA ASP A 35 -5.60 -1.78 3.26
C ASP A 35 -6.75 -1.39 2.30
N VAL A 36 -7.56 -0.43 2.75
CA VAL A 36 -8.76 0.03 2.03
C VAL A 36 -8.38 0.69 0.70
N HIS A 37 -7.22 1.35 0.67
CA HIS A 37 -6.66 1.96 -0.53
C HIS A 37 -7.65 2.82 -1.31
N GLY A 38 -8.34 3.73 -0.62
CA GLY A 38 -9.28 4.66 -1.23
C GLY A 38 -10.55 4.03 -1.82
N THR A 39 -10.80 2.73 -1.61
CA THR A 39 -12.00 2.04 -2.10
C THR A 39 -13.25 2.47 -1.32
N PHE A 40 -13.55 3.78 -1.35
CA PHE A 40 -14.61 4.39 -0.55
C PHE A 40 -15.99 4.12 -1.16
N PHE A 41 -16.12 4.28 -2.48
CA PHE A 41 -17.38 4.23 -3.22
C PHE A 41 -17.58 2.88 -3.91
N ASP A 42 -18.83 2.48 -4.05
CA ASP A 42 -19.26 1.18 -4.57
C ASP A 42 -19.20 1.02 -6.09
N SER A 43 -18.99 2.11 -6.82
CA SER A 43 -18.99 2.14 -8.28
C SER A 43 -17.70 2.72 -8.84
N THR A 44 -17.25 2.21 -9.99
CA THR A 44 -16.14 2.82 -10.73
C THR A 44 -16.59 4.12 -11.35
N TYR A 45 -15.72 5.14 -11.40
CA TYR A 45 -16.04 6.46 -11.96
C TYR A 45 -16.23 6.42 -13.47
N VAL A 46 -15.56 5.49 -14.14
CA VAL A 46 -15.70 5.21 -15.55
C VAL A 46 -16.45 3.90 -15.73
N GLY A 47 -17.53 3.92 -16.52
CA GLY A 47 -18.36 2.72 -16.80
C GLY A 47 -19.32 2.32 -15.69
N GLY A 48 -19.26 2.89 -14.48
CA GLY A 48 -20.23 2.65 -13.39
C GLY A 48 -20.30 1.19 -12.91
N ASN A 49 -19.22 0.42 -13.04
CA ASN A 49 -19.21 -0.97 -12.60
C ASN A 49 -19.18 -1.08 -11.08
N VAL A 50 -20.03 -1.93 -10.54
CA VAL A 50 -20.08 -2.18 -9.08
C VAL A 50 -18.80 -2.84 -8.59
N LYS A 51 -18.20 -2.27 -7.55
CA LYS A 51 -17.00 -2.77 -6.89
C LYS A 51 -17.22 -2.94 -5.38
N LYS A 52 -16.34 -3.66 -4.71
CA LYS A 52 -16.30 -3.70 -3.24
C LYS A 52 -15.83 -2.34 -2.72
N SER A 53 -16.37 -1.93 -1.56
CA SER A 53 -16.16 -0.59 -1.02
C SER A 53 -16.45 -0.52 0.47
N LEU A 54 -16.14 0.62 1.11
CA LEU A 54 -16.57 0.90 2.48
C LEU A 54 -18.11 0.93 2.60
N MET A 55 -18.85 1.28 1.55
CA MET A 55 -20.32 1.23 1.57
C MET A 55 -20.84 -0.21 1.71
N ALA A 56 -20.19 -1.18 1.06
CA ALA A 56 -20.51 -2.60 1.21
C ALA A 56 -20.01 -3.16 2.55
N VAL A 57 -18.85 -2.70 3.04
CA VAL A 57 -18.36 -3.03 4.40
C VAL A 57 -19.35 -2.54 5.46
N LYS A 58 -19.87 -1.32 5.34
CA LYS A 58 -20.87 -0.76 6.26
C LYS A 58 -22.06 -1.69 6.42
N ARG A 59 -22.58 -2.22 5.30
CA ARG A 59 -23.70 -3.16 5.32
C ARG A 59 -23.35 -4.46 6.05
N THR A 60 -22.13 -4.96 5.88
CA THR A 60 -21.63 -6.14 6.60
C THR A 60 -21.53 -5.86 8.11
N VAL A 61 -20.95 -4.72 8.49
CA VAL A 61 -20.85 -4.27 9.89
C VAL A 61 -22.22 -4.12 10.54
N ASP A 62 -23.18 -3.52 9.83
CA ASP A 62 -24.55 -3.34 10.38
C ASP A 62 -25.32 -4.65 10.52
N SER A 63 -25.04 -5.63 9.67
CA SER A 63 -25.59 -6.98 9.84
C SER A 63 -25.15 -7.60 11.17
N VAL A 64 -23.86 -7.47 11.52
CA VAL A 64 -23.35 -7.93 12.82
C VAL A 64 -23.95 -7.10 13.97
N ARG A 65 -23.94 -5.77 13.85
CA ARG A 65 -24.54 -4.88 14.87
C ARG A 65 -26.01 -5.19 15.14
N THR A 66 -26.76 -5.53 14.10
CA THR A 66 -28.18 -5.90 14.22
C THR A 66 -28.34 -7.22 14.97
N ALA A 67 -27.42 -8.17 14.76
CA ALA A 67 -27.49 -9.49 15.39
C ALA A 67 -27.12 -9.47 16.87
N VAL A 68 -26.13 -8.64 17.27
CA VAL A 68 -25.56 -8.71 18.62
C VAL A 68 -25.71 -7.42 19.45
N GLY A 69 -26.21 -6.33 18.86
CA GLY A 69 -26.25 -4.99 19.46
C GLY A 69 -25.00 -4.17 19.14
N LYS A 70 -25.20 -2.89 18.81
CA LYS A 70 -24.12 -1.96 18.41
C LYS A 70 -23.04 -1.81 19.49
N GLU A 71 -23.44 -1.80 20.75
CA GLU A 71 -22.56 -1.68 21.92
C GLU A 71 -21.61 -2.87 22.11
N ASN A 72 -21.88 -3.99 21.45
CA ASN A 72 -21.06 -5.19 21.48
C ASN A 72 -20.08 -5.30 20.31
N VAL A 73 -20.10 -4.32 19.39
CA VAL A 73 -19.23 -4.31 18.21
C VAL A 73 -18.17 -3.24 18.35
N ILE A 74 -16.93 -3.63 18.11
CA ILE A 74 -15.74 -2.77 18.03
C ILE A 74 -15.29 -2.80 16.57
N LEU A 75 -15.11 -1.64 15.95
CA LEU A 75 -14.72 -1.51 14.56
C LEU A 75 -13.38 -0.77 14.45
N ILE A 76 -12.39 -1.41 13.84
CA ILE A 76 -11.01 -0.92 13.74
C ILE A 76 -10.58 -0.94 12.28
N ASP A 77 -9.84 0.10 11.83
CA ASP A 77 -9.11 0.08 10.56
C ASP A 77 -7.61 -0.11 10.81
N ALA A 78 -6.96 -0.96 10.03
CA ALA A 78 -5.56 -1.33 10.20
C ALA A 78 -4.59 -0.57 9.26
N GLY A 79 -5.03 0.56 8.68
CA GLY A 79 -4.18 1.46 7.89
C GLY A 79 -4.16 1.18 6.39
N ASP A 80 -3.37 1.98 5.67
CA ASP A 80 -3.29 2.05 4.22
C ASP A 80 -4.63 2.44 3.58
N ILE A 81 -5.03 3.66 3.88
CA ILE A 81 -6.32 4.24 3.50
C ILE A 81 -6.16 5.24 2.37
N LEU A 82 -5.08 6.07 2.46
CA LEU A 82 -4.95 7.33 1.74
C LEU A 82 -4.27 7.22 0.36
N GLN A 83 -4.07 6.01 -0.15
CA GLN A 83 -3.44 5.78 -1.46
C GLN A 83 -4.17 4.68 -2.22
N GLY A 84 -4.23 4.76 -3.55
CA GLY A 84 -4.67 3.68 -4.45
C GLY A 84 -5.81 4.08 -5.40
N ASP A 85 -7.01 4.38 -4.90
CA ASP A 85 -8.16 4.79 -5.73
C ASP A 85 -8.12 6.29 -6.02
N ASN A 86 -8.73 6.70 -7.14
CA ASN A 86 -8.87 8.11 -7.53
C ASN A 86 -9.49 8.99 -6.44
N ALA A 87 -10.36 8.41 -5.59
CA ALA A 87 -10.96 9.16 -4.48
C ALA A 87 -9.92 9.56 -3.45
N ALA A 88 -9.00 8.67 -3.09
CA ALA A 88 -7.92 9.02 -2.17
C ALA A 88 -7.12 10.20 -2.72
N TYR A 89 -6.66 10.11 -3.99
CA TYR A 89 -5.94 11.21 -4.63
C TYR A 89 -6.74 12.52 -4.65
N TYR A 90 -8.03 12.46 -5.02
CA TYR A 90 -8.87 13.64 -5.10
C TYR A 90 -8.97 14.36 -3.76
N PHE A 91 -9.27 13.65 -2.68
CA PHE A 91 -9.42 14.25 -1.35
C PHE A 91 -8.07 14.55 -0.67
N ASN A 92 -6.99 13.90 -1.08
CA ASN A 92 -5.65 14.25 -0.60
C ASN A 92 -5.17 15.59 -1.18
N TYR A 93 -5.31 15.78 -2.50
CA TYR A 93 -4.53 16.78 -3.23
C TYR A 93 -5.37 17.76 -4.05
N VAL A 94 -6.63 17.43 -4.39
CA VAL A 94 -7.50 18.29 -5.22
C VAL A 94 -8.48 19.05 -4.34
N ASP A 95 -9.33 18.37 -3.57
CA ASP A 95 -10.16 19.00 -2.56
C ASP A 95 -9.45 18.98 -1.19
N THR A 96 -8.70 20.05 -0.94
CA THR A 96 -7.95 20.21 0.31
C THR A 96 -8.66 21.11 1.33
N VAL A 97 -9.85 21.61 1.01
CA VAL A 97 -10.63 22.57 1.82
C VAL A 97 -11.72 21.88 2.60
N THR A 98 -12.48 21.00 1.96
CA THR A 98 -13.52 20.20 2.62
C THR A 98 -12.88 19.20 3.60
N PRO A 99 -13.49 18.88 4.77
CA PRO A 99 -13.01 17.79 5.61
C PRO A 99 -12.86 16.52 4.80
N HIS A 100 -11.74 15.83 5.00
CA HIS A 100 -11.40 14.66 4.18
C HIS A 100 -12.51 13.59 4.25
N VAL A 101 -12.85 12.98 3.10
CA VAL A 101 -13.98 12.04 3.02
C VAL A 101 -13.84 10.84 3.95
N TYR A 102 -12.63 10.28 4.11
CA TYR A 102 -12.44 9.10 4.96
C TYR A 102 -12.79 9.34 6.43
N PRO A 103 -12.30 10.38 7.14
CA PRO A 103 -12.76 10.69 8.49
C PRO A 103 -14.28 10.84 8.62
N ARG A 104 -14.94 11.43 7.62
CA ARG A 104 -16.40 11.54 7.59
C ARG A 104 -17.08 10.17 7.48
N MET A 105 -16.58 9.30 6.60
CA MET A 105 -17.03 7.92 6.46
C MET A 105 -16.75 7.10 7.72
N ALA A 106 -15.55 7.24 8.32
CA ALA A 106 -15.18 6.56 9.55
C ALA A 106 -16.13 6.93 10.70
N LYS A 107 -16.45 8.21 10.84
CA LYS A 107 -17.50 8.69 11.79
C LYS A 107 -18.86 8.08 11.49
N TYR A 108 -19.31 8.11 10.24
CA TYR A 108 -20.60 7.57 9.81
C TYR A 108 -20.70 6.07 10.11
N MET A 109 -19.65 5.33 9.81
CA MET A 109 -19.55 3.89 10.07
C MET A 109 -19.37 3.58 11.55
N GLY A 110 -18.89 4.53 12.36
CA GLY A 110 -18.65 4.38 13.78
C GLY A 110 -17.41 3.52 14.05
N TYR A 111 -16.29 3.87 13.42
CA TYR A 111 -14.98 3.32 13.78
C TYR A 111 -14.59 3.76 15.20
N ASP A 112 -14.00 2.85 15.95
CA ASP A 112 -13.52 3.08 17.31
C ASP A 112 -12.03 3.49 17.33
N ALA A 113 -11.25 3.05 16.34
CA ALA A 113 -9.85 3.41 16.15
C ALA A 113 -9.42 3.18 14.69
N VAL A 114 -8.40 3.90 14.26
CA VAL A 114 -7.74 3.77 12.96
C VAL A 114 -6.24 3.69 13.19
N THR A 115 -5.56 2.69 12.62
CA THR A 115 -4.10 2.56 12.63
C THR A 115 -3.53 3.30 11.42
N VAL A 116 -2.36 3.90 11.56
CA VAL A 116 -1.63 4.52 10.45
C VAL A 116 -0.94 3.42 9.65
N GLY A 117 -0.94 3.51 8.31
CA GLY A 117 -0.17 2.65 7.43
C GLY A 117 0.90 3.41 6.64
N ASN A 118 1.79 2.69 5.97
CA ASN A 118 2.90 3.30 5.23
C ASN A 118 2.43 4.18 4.07
N HIS A 119 1.35 3.80 3.39
CA HIS A 119 0.77 4.63 2.34
C HIS A 119 0.00 5.85 2.87
N ASP A 120 -0.37 5.84 4.16
CA ASP A 120 -0.88 7.05 4.80
C ASP A 120 0.25 8.06 5.02
N ILE A 121 1.43 7.61 5.50
CA ILE A 121 2.64 8.44 5.66
C ILE A 121 3.17 8.94 4.31
N GLU A 122 3.07 8.13 3.24
CA GLU A 122 3.52 8.48 1.90
C GLU A 122 2.86 9.77 1.38
N THR A 123 1.66 10.08 1.84
CA THR A 123 0.94 11.30 1.45
C THR A 123 1.58 12.60 1.96
N GLY A 124 2.47 12.52 2.94
CA GLY A 124 3.16 13.65 3.56
C GLY A 124 2.32 14.40 4.59
N HIS A 125 2.99 15.24 5.38
CA HIS A 125 2.42 16.00 6.50
C HIS A 125 1.13 16.77 6.17
N LYS A 126 1.05 17.38 4.98
CA LYS A 126 -0.13 18.16 4.61
C LYS A 126 -1.42 17.33 4.59
N VAL A 127 -1.32 16.05 4.27
CA VAL A 127 -2.46 15.15 4.15
C VAL A 127 -2.70 14.41 5.46
N TYR A 128 -1.74 13.60 5.92
CA TYR A 128 -2.00 12.76 7.10
C TYR A 128 -2.24 13.56 8.39
N ASP A 129 -1.60 14.76 8.56
CA ASP A 129 -1.90 15.63 9.70
C ASP A 129 -3.31 16.21 9.63
N ARG A 130 -3.82 16.51 8.41
CA ARG A 130 -5.21 16.93 8.22
C ARG A 130 -6.16 15.80 8.56
N VAL A 131 -5.92 14.59 8.05
CA VAL A 131 -6.73 13.41 8.34
C VAL A 131 -6.72 13.07 9.83
N ALA A 132 -5.56 13.16 10.49
CA ALA A 132 -5.45 12.95 11.93
C ALA A 132 -6.31 13.96 12.73
N ARG A 133 -6.25 15.25 12.39
CA ARG A 133 -7.10 16.29 13.02
C ARG A 133 -8.59 16.05 12.77
N ASP A 134 -8.95 15.68 11.55
CA ASP A 134 -10.36 15.40 11.19
C ASP A 134 -10.87 14.18 11.97
N LEU A 135 -10.12 13.08 12.07
CA LEU A 135 -10.46 11.91 12.89
C LEU A 135 -10.59 12.26 14.37
N GLU A 136 -9.61 13.01 14.92
CA GLU A 136 -9.63 13.44 16.32
C GLU A 136 -10.85 14.30 16.62
N SER A 137 -11.26 15.18 15.70
CA SER A 137 -12.49 16.00 15.85
C SER A 137 -13.75 15.17 15.99
N TYR A 138 -13.73 13.94 15.48
CA TYR A 138 -14.80 12.95 15.60
C TYR A 138 -14.63 11.98 16.78
N GLY A 139 -13.54 12.15 17.55
CA GLY A 139 -13.22 11.27 18.69
C GLY A 139 -12.66 9.91 18.27
N ILE A 140 -12.16 9.79 17.03
CA ILE A 140 -11.53 8.58 16.48
C ILE A 140 -10.02 8.76 16.53
N PRO A 141 -9.28 7.98 17.33
CA PRO A 141 -7.82 8.10 17.40
C PRO A 141 -7.16 7.53 16.14
N PHE A 142 -6.13 8.23 15.64
CA PHE A 142 -5.22 7.75 14.61
C PHE A 142 -3.96 7.24 15.32
N LEU A 143 -3.68 5.93 15.24
CA LEU A 143 -2.76 5.22 16.12
C LEU A 143 -1.47 4.81 15.39
N ALA A 144 -0.31 5.21 15.92
CA ALA A 144 1.01 4.73 15.51
C ALA A 144 2.03 4.95 16.65
N GLY A 145 2.06 4.04 17.63
CA GLY A 145 2.89 4.15 18.83
C GLY A 145 4.39 4.11 18.57
N ASN A 146 4.82 3.56 17.43
CA ASN A 146 6.22 3.49 17.01
C ASN A 146 6.70 4.69 16.18
N ALA A 147 5.83 5.62 15.79
CA ALA A 147 6.20 6.87 15.15
C ALA A 147 6.60 7.89 16.25
N ILE A 148 7.89 8.12 16.44
CA ILE A 148 8.45 8.87 17.57
C ILE A 148 9.00 10.20 17.09
N ARG A 149 8.61 11.31 17.75
CA ARG A 149 9.12 12.66 17.48
C ARG A 149 10.61 12.77 17.81
N ASN A 150 11.38 13.33 16.91
CA ASN A 150 12.82 13.51 17.06
C ASN A 150 13.19 14.56 18.13
N ASP A 151 12.33 15.57 18.33
CA ASP A 151 12.56 16.70 19.22
C ASP A 151 12.40 16.37 20.71
N ASN A 152 11.50 15.44 21.06
CA ASN A 152 11.14 15.20 22.46
C ASN A 152 10.96 13.71 22.83
N GLY A 153 11.14 12.80 21.87
CA GLY A 153 11.03 11.34 22.08
C GLY A 153 9.61 10.83 22.41
N LYS A 154 8.59 11.67 22.22
CA LYS A 154 7.19 11.27 22.43
C LYS A 154 6.58 10.73 21.13
N PRO A 155 5.56 9.87 21.20
CA PRO A 155 4.83 9.44 20.01
C PRO A 155 4.27 10.63 19.21
N TYR A 156 4.33 10.54 17.89
CA TYR A 156 3.76 11.53 16.97
C TYR A 156 2.25 11.40 16.89
N PHE A 157 1.76 10.18 16.75
CA PHE A 157 0.34 9.82 16.81
C PHE A 157 0.00 9.23 18.18
N SER A 158 -1.27 8.97 18.43
CA SER A 158 -1.69 8.28 19.66
C SER A 158 -1.18 6.84 19.67
N VAL A 159 -0.81 6.33 20.85
CA VAL A 159 -0.35 4.94 21.02
C VAL A 159 -1.52 3.99 21.17
N TYR A 160 -2.54 4.42 21.94
CA TYR A 160 -3.70 3.58 22.29
C TYR A 160 -4.95 4.40 22.59
N THR A 161 -6.07 3.69 22.62
CA THR A 161 -7.34 4.20 23.19
C THR A 161 -7.96 3.17 24.12
N ILE A 162 -8.82 3.64 25.04
CA ILE A 162 -9.60 2.79 25.94
C ILE A 162 -11.07 2.96 25.68
N LEU A 163 -11.71 1.89 25.28
CA LEU A 163 -13.17 1.83 25.19
C LEU A 163 -13.78 1.27 26.47
N LYS A 164 -14.94 1.77 26.84
CA LYS A 164 -15.77 1.19 27.89
C LYS A 164 -17.07 0.70 27.27
N ARG A 165 -17.29 -0.59 27.31
CA ARG A 165 -18.51 -1.25 26.81
C ARG A 165 -19.10 -2.10 27.93
N GLN A 166 -20.30 -1.79 28.40
CA GLN A 166 -20.99 -2.50 29.50
C GLN A 166 -20.15 -2.63 30.79
N GLY A 167 -19.23 -1.70 31.02
CA GLY A 167 -18.29 -1.71 32.15
C GLY A 167 -16.99 -2.47 31.88
N VAL A 168 -16.90 -3.25 30.81
CA VAL A 168 -15.66 -3.88 30.34
C VAL A 168 -14.76 -2.82 29.72
N ARG A 169 -13.46 -2.86 30.06
CA ARG A 169 -12.43 -1.95 29.54
C ARG A 169 -11.65 -2.65 28.44
N ILE A 170 -11.64 -2.09 27.27
CA ILE A 170 -10.99 -2.63 26.07
C ILE A 170 -9.90 -1.65 25.64
N ALA A 171 -8.66 -2.10 25.65
CA ALA A 171 -7.53 -1.34 25.11
C ALA A 171 -7.31 -1.70 23.65
N ILE A 172 -7.13 -0.69 22.81
CA ILE A 172 -6.71 -0.82 21.41
C ILE A 172 -5.41 -0.06 21.27
N LEU A 173 -4.32 -0.75 20.92
CA LEU A 173 -3.02 -0.16 20.62
C LEU A 173 -2.80 -0.24 19.11
N GLY A 174 -2.18 0.78 18.51
CA GLY A 174 -1.88 0.81 17.08
C GLY A 174 -0.42 1.15 16.80
N PHE A 175 0.16 0.51 15.76
CA PHE A 175 1.55 0.70 15.34
C PHE A 175 1.64 0.63 13.82
N ASP A 176 2.45 1.53 13.25
CA ASP A 176 2.75 1.55 11.82
C ASP A 176 3.92 0.63 11.47
N ASN A 177 4.22 0.49 10.19
CA ASN A 177 5.34 -0.32 9.71
C ASN A 177 6.69 0.26 10.17
N ALA A 178 7.56 -0.60 10.66
CA ALA A 178 8.90 -0.18 11.10
C ALA A 178 9.84 0.14 9.92
N ASN A 179 9.49 -0.27 8.68
CA ASN A 179 10.35 -0.15 7.51
C ASN A 179 10.15 1.14 6.70
N ILE A 180 9.34 2.08 7.19
CA ILE A 180 8.99 3.34 6.50
C ILE A 180 10.22 4.13 6.05
N SER A 181 11.22 4.27 6.91
CA SER A 181 12.45 5.02 6.60
C SER A 181 13.29 4.40 5.46
N ASN A 182 13.06 3.12 5.14
CA ASN A 182 13.71 2.45 4.01
C ASN A 182 12.93 2.56 2.69
N TRP A 183 11.67 3.02 2.73
CA TRP A 183 10.82 3.12 1.54
C TRP A 183 10.52 4.56 1.14
N LEU A 184 10.40 5.45 2.13
CA LEU A 184 9.90 6.79 1.92
C LEU A 184 10.98 7.84 2.21
N SER A 185 11.02 8.88 1.39
CA SER A 185 11.86 10.04 1.61
C SER A 185 11.60 10.71 2.96
N GLU A 186 12.65 11.08 3.68
CA GLU A 186 12.57 11.71 5.00
C GLU A 186 11.65 12.93 5.04
N ARG A 187 11.56 13.70 3.96
CA ARG A 187 10.67 14.87 3.90
C ARG A 187 9.18 14.54 4.13
N LEU A 188 8.74 13.30 3.82
CA LEU A 188 7.35 12.86 3.99
C LEU A 188 7.03 12.58 5.46
N TRP A 189 8.03 12.19 6.24
CA TRP A 189 7.93 11.88 7.66
C TRP A 189 8.90 12.69 8.53
N SER A 190 9.31 13.87 8.04
CA SER A 190 10.28 14.72 8.72
C SER A 190 9.89 15.01 10.18
N GLY A 191 10.88 15.07 11.07
CA GLY A 191 10.64 15.32 12.50
C GLY A 191 10.20 14.10 13.31
N MET A 192 10.13 12.91 12.72
CA MET A 192 9.88 11.65 13.44
C MET A 192 10.81 10.53 12.96
N LYS A 193 10.81 9.43 13.68
CA LYS A 193 11.46 8.15 13.32
C LYS A 193 10.51 7.01 13.63
N PHE A 194 10.74 5.85 13.01
CA PHE A 194 9.94 4.65 13.23
C PHE A 194 10.76 3.61 13.99
N GLU A 195 10.27 3.24 15.17
CA GLU A 195 10.91 2.22 16.02
C GLU A 195 10.51 0.80 15.57
N ASN A 196 11.41 -0.18 15.82
CA ASN A 196 11.12 -1.59 15.54
C ASN A 196 9.98 -2.11 16.44
N LEU A 197 9.05 -2.86 15.86
CA LEU A 197 7.84 -3.32 16.56
C LEU A 197 8.14 -4.36 17.65
N LEU A 198 9.03 -5.31 17.38
CA LEU A 198 9.24 -6.47 18.27
C LEU A 198 9.56 -6.09 19.71
N PRO A 199 10.51 -5.19 20.02
CA PRO A 199 10.76 -4.79 21.40
C PRO A 199 9.72 -3.81 21.95
N LEU A 200 9.13 -2.98 21.08
CA LEU A 200 8.30 -1.84 21.49
C LEU A 200 6.87 -2.24 21.87
N VAL A 201 6.23 -3.08 21.05
CA VAL A 201 4.81 -3.41 21.22
C VAL A 201 4.54 -4.04 22.58
N GLN A 202 5.38 -5.00 23.03
CA GLN A 202 5.20 -5.60 24.34
C GLN A 202 5.41 -4.59 25.48
N GLN A 203 6.41 -3.71 25.35
CA GLN A 203 6.65 -2.66 26.37
C GLN A 203 5.44 -1.74 26.51
N ASP A 204 4.82 -1.35 25.40
CA ASP A 204 3.66 -0.46 25.44
C ASP A 204 2.41 -1.19 25.91
N VAL A 205 2.22 -2.46 25.55
CA VAL A 205 1.17 -3.32 26.15
C VAL A 205 1.33 -3.37 27.66
N ASP A 206 2.53 -3.65 28.18
CA ASP A 206 2.80 -3.73 29.63
C ASP A 206 2.50 -2.41 30.34
N LYS A 207 2.90 -1.26 29.74
CA LYS A 207 2.61 0.08 30.29
C LYS A 207 1.11 0.35 30.33
N VAL A 208 0.38 0.03 29.25
CA VAL A 208 -1.07 0.24 29.15
C VAL A 208 -1.81 -0.68 30.12
N VAL A 209 -1.44 -1.95 30.21
CA VAL A 209 -2.03 -2.90 31.16
C VAL A 209 -1.81 -2.47 32.61
N ALA A 210 -0.60 -2.04 32.96
CA ALA A 210 -0.29 -1.55 34.30
C ALA A 210 -1.09 -0.29 34.68
N LYS A 211 -1.21 0.65 33.74
CA LYS A 211 -1.86 1.94 33.96
C LYS A 211 -3.38 1.86 33.89
N GLU A 212 -3.90 1.25 32.82
CA GLU A 212 -5.31 1.30 32.46
C GLU A 212 -6.10 0.08 32.94
N LYS A 213 -5.42 -1.03 33.22
CA LYS A 213 -6.00 -2.30 33.68
C LYS A 213 -7.17 -2.75 32.79
N PRO A 214 -6.95 -2.90 31.48
CA PRO A 214 -7.99 -3.35 30.56
C PRO A 214 -8.38 -4.80 30.82
N ASP A 215 -9.63 -5.14 30.51
CA ASP A 215 -10.15 -6.51 30.53
C ASP A 215 -9.84 -7.23 29.22
N VAL A 216 -9.76 -6.48 28.10
CA VAL A 216 -9.43 -6.96 26.76
C VAL A 216 -8.35 -6.07 26.14
N VAL A 217 -7.40 -6.69 25.45
CA VAL A 217 -6.29 -6.00 24.77
C VAL A 217 -6.26 -6.39 23.29
N ILE A 218 -6.36 -5.41 22.42
CA ILE A 218 -6.27 -5.53 20.97
C ILE A 218 -5.04 -4.76 20.51
N VAL A 219 -4.19 -5.39 19.71
CA VAL A 219 -3.04 -4.76 19.07
C VAL A 219 -3.29 -4.76 17.56
N SER A 220 -3.24 -3.60 16.94
CA SER A 220 -3.33 -3.42 15.49
C SER A 220 -1.99 -2.95 14.96
N VAL A 221 -1.39 -3.69 14.04
CA VAL A 221 -0.10 -3.37 13.44
C VAL A 221 -0.24 -3.28 11.93
N HIS A 222 0.25 -2.19 11.34
CA HIS A 222 0.37 -2.11 9.88
C HIS A 222 1.65 -2.83 9.43
N SER A 223 1.66 -4.15 9.58
CA SER A 223 2.77 -5.03 9.23
C SER A 223 2.23 -6.33 8.66
N ALA A 224 2.93 -6.88 7.67
CA ALA A 224 2.56 -8.15 7.06
C ALA A 224 2.59 -9.31 8.06
N THR A 225 1.82 -10.35 7.75
CA THR A 225 1.79 -11.57 8.57
C THR A 225 3.19 -12.16 8.72
N GLY A 226 4.00 -12.20 7.64
CA GLY A 226 5.39 -12.63 7.65
C GLY A 226 5.60 -14.13 7.82
N SER A 227 6.88 -14.53 7.95
CA SER A 227 7.32 -15.93 8.17
C SER A 227 7.51 -16.28 9.65
N GLY A 228 7.65 -15.27 10.50
CA GLY A 228 7.91 -15.43 11.93
C GLY A 228 9.32 -15.92 12.27
N ASP A 229 10.30 -15.61 11.43
CA ASP A 229 11.72 -15.93 11.62
C ASP A 229 12.59 -14.71 11.97
N GLY A 230 11.96 -13.54 12.15
CA GLY A 230 12.63 -12.28 12.49
C GLY A 230 13.42 -11.64 11.36
N SER A 231 13.38 -12.19 10.14
CA SER A 231 14.22 -11.77 9.04
C SER A 231 13.76 -10.49 8.32
N GLN A 232 12.48 -10.12 8.49
CA GLN A 232 11.85 -9.05 7.72
C GLN A 232 11.24 -7.97 8.61
N LEU A 233 11.80 -6.77 8.55
CA LEU A 233 11.33 -5.62 9.33
C LEU A 233 9.90 -5.19 8.94
N GLU A 234 9.52 -5.36 7.69
CA GLU A 234 8.18 -5.03 7.16
C GLU A 234 7.08 -6.04 7.49
N SER A 235 7.47 -7.25 7.97
CA SER A 235 6.59 -8.42 8.04
C SER A 235 6.73 -9.12 9.38
N GLN A 236 6.33 -8.46 10.48
CA GLN A 236 6.57 -8.91 11.86
C GLN A 236 5.35 -9.54 12.55
N GLY A 237 4.25 -9.78 11.83
CA GLY A 237 3.00 -10.28 12.43
C GLY A 237 3.16 -11.61 13.17
N LEU A 238 3.75 -12.65 12.54
CA LEU A 238 3.99 -13.93 13.21
C LEU A 238 5.06 -13.87 14.31
N ASP A 239 6.04 -12.97 14.18
CA ASP A 239 7.04 -12.74 15.24
C ASP A 239 6.38 -12.13 16.48
N LEU A 240 5.50 -11.14 16.29
CA LEU A 240 4.70 -10.56 17.36
C LEU A 240 3.76 -11.60 17.98
N MET A 241 3.08 -12.41 17.17
CA MET A 241 2.19 -13.47 17.67
C MET A 241 2.94 -14.46 18.60
N LYS A 242 4.19 -14.79 18.29
CA LYS A 242 5.02 -15.69 19.09
C LYS A 242 5.51 -15.05 20.41
N THR A 243 5.70 -13.74 20.41
CA THR A 243 6.38 -13.02 21.51
C THR A 243 5.43 -12.29 22.46
N LEU A 244 4.28 -11.80 21.95
CA LEU A 244 3.33 -11.01 22.75
C LEU A 244 2.67 -11.84 23.86
N ARG A 245 2.45 -11.16 24.97
CA ARG A 245 1.75 -11.68 26.15
C ARG A 245 0.68 -10.70 26.60
N GLY A 246 -0.47 -11.22 27.07
CA GLY A 246 -1.56 -10.39 27.57
C GLY A 246 -2.34 -9.66 26.48
N VAL A 247 -2.22 -10.10 25.23
CA VAL A 247 -2.95 -9.60 24.05
C VAL A 247 -3.96 -10.66 23.62
N ASP A 248 -5.20 -10.26 23.35
CA ASP A 248 -6.28 -11.16 22.93
C ASP A 248 -6.38 -11.22 21.39
N PHE A 249 -6.19 -10.10 20.69
CA PHE A 249 -6.21 -10.03 19.23
C PHE A 249 -5.02 -9.25 18.70
N LEU A 250 -4.39 -9.81 17.67
CA LEU A 250 -3.38 -9.15 16.84
C LEU A 250 -3.96 -8.98 15.44
N ILE A 251 -4.15 -7.72 15.03
CA ILE A 251 -4.61 -7.36 13.68
C ILE A 251 -3.37 -7.01 12.87
N CYS A 252 -3.16 -7.69 11.74
CA CYS A 252 -2.10 -7.44 10.78
C CYS A 252 -2.67 -6.92 9.47
N SER A 253 -1.84 -6.29 8.60
CA SER A 253 -2.22 -5.71 7.31
C SER A 253 -1.04 -5.70 6.33
N HIS A 254 -0.93 -4.74 5.41
CA HIS A 254 0.21 -4.45 4.55
C HIS A 254 0.47 -5.45 3.40
N ASP A 255 0.44 -6.76 3.61
CA ASP A 255 0.73 -7.74 2.55
C ASP A 255 -0.48 -8.11 1.67
N HIS A 256 -1.64 -7.51 1.96
CA HIS A 256 -2.91 -7.73 1.25
C HIS A 256 -3.41 -9.17 1.24
N LYS A 257 -2.88 -10.04 2.09
CA LYS A 257 -3.24 -11.45 2.16
C LYS A 257 -4.28 -11.69 3.24
N PRO A 258 -5.45 -12.24 2.90
CA PRO A 258 -6.44 -12.60 3.90
C PRO A 258 -5.94 -13.82 4.70
N VAL A 259 -5.70 -13.64 6.00
CA VAL A 259 -5.19 -14.68 6.91
C VAL A 259 -5.91 -14.59 8.25
N VAL A 260 -6.31 -15.74 8.81
CA VAL A 260 -6.70 -15.86 10.21
C VAL A 260 -5.94 -17.02 10.86
N ILE A 261 -5.49 -16.81 12.08
CA ILE A 261 -4.84 -17.83 12.89
C ILE A 261 -5.56 -17.86 14.23
N PRO A 262 -6.52 -18.80 14.42
CA PRO A 262 -7.23 -18.95 15.67
C PRO A 262 -6.32 -19.53 16.76
N SER A 263 -6.54 -19.07 17.99
CA SER A 263 -5.82 -19.55 19.17
C SER A 263 -6.64 -19.22 20.42
N ASP A 264 -6.50 -20.02 21.45
CA ASP A 264 -7.20 -19.83 22.72
C ASP A 264 -6.67 -18.64 23.52
N THR A 265 -5.50 -18.11 23.16
CA THR A 265 -4.82 -17.04 23.92
C THR A 265 -4.63 -15.75 23.13
N LEU A 266 -4.37 -15.81 21.83
CA LEU A 266 -4.16 -14.70 20.94
C LEU A 266 -4.55 -15.06 19.51
N CYS A 267 -5.64 -14.50 18.99
CA CYS A 267 -6.04 -14.67 17.59
C CYS A 267 -5.33 -13.63 16.69
N LEU A 268 -4.80 -14.07 15.54
CA LEU A 268 -4.30 -13.17 14.50
C LEU A 268 -5.32 -13.03 13.38
N ILE A 269 -5.58 -11.79 12.93
CA ILE A 269 -6.51 -11.46 11.85
C ILE A 269 -5.83 -10.52 10.87
N ASN A 270 -5.85 -10.86 9.57
CA ASN A 270 -5.53 -9.98 8.46
C ASN A 270 -6.66 -10.10 7.42
N ALA A 271 -7.43 -9.03 7.24
CA ALA A 271 -8.59 -9.02 6.34
C ALA A 271 -8.24 -8.90 4.84
N GLY A 272 -6.96 -8.84 4.52
CA GLY A 272 -6.48 -8.59 3.16
C GLY A 272 -6.66 -7.13 2.77
N SER A 273 -7.16 -6.83 1.57
CA SER A 273 -7.23 -5.46 1.06
C SER A 273 -8.47 -5.17 0.22
N HIS A 274 -8.68 -3.86 -0.10
CA HIS A 274 -9.71 -3.37 -1.02
C HIS A 274 -11.12 -3.85 -0.64
N CYS A 275 -11.44 -3.84 0.64
CA CYS A 275 -12.76 -4.21 1.15
C CYS A 275 -13.23 -5.62 0.71
N ARG A 276 -12.30 -6.57 0.45
CA ARG A 276 -12.68 -7.93 0.02
C ARG A 276 -13.28 -8.74 1.15
N TYR A 277 -12.81 -8.52 2.37
CA TYR A 277 -13.28 -9.16 3.59
C TYR A 277 -13.37 -8.13 4.71
N VAL A 278 -14.16 -8.46 5.72
CA VAL A 278 -14.10 -7.87 7.06
C VAL A 278 -13.49 -8.94 7.96
N GLY A 279 -12.43 -8.61 8.67
CA GLY A 279 -11.89 -9.48 9.72
C GLY A 279 -12.87 -9.49 10.89
N HIS A 280 -13.11 -10.66 11.47
CA HIS A 280 -14.08 -10.85 12.53
C HIS A 280 -13.49 -11.68 13.66
N GLY A 281 -13.24 -11.05 14.79
CA GLY A 281 -12.88 -11.68 16.04
C GLY A 281 -14.07 -11.70 16.99
N VAL A 282 -14.23 -12.76 17.75
CA VAL A 282 -15.22 -12.85 18.83
C VAL A 282 -14.51 -13.15 20.14
N ILE A 283 -14.82 -12.37 21.18
CA ILE A 283 -14.37 -12.65 22.53
C ILE A 283 -15.57 -12.79 23.46
N SER A 284 -15.64 -13.92 24.13
CA SER A 284 -16.61 -14.19 25.21
C SER A 284 -15.90 -14.12 26.57
N LEU A 285 -16.46 -13.35 27.50
CA LEU A 285 -15.90 -13.13 28.82
C LEU A 285 -16.86 -13.66 29.88
N THR A 286 -16.32 -14.40 30.87
CA THR A 286 -17.03 -14.65 32.12
C THR A 286 -16.44 -13.74 33.19
N VAL A 287 -17.30 -12.96 33.85
CA VAL A 287 -16.91 -12.03 34.93
C VAL A 287 -17.43 -12.54 36.25
N GLU A 288 -16.52 -12.79 37.20
CA GLU A 288 -16.81 -13.17 38.58
C GLU A 288 -16.12 -12.20 39.54
N LYS A 289 -16.79 -11.83 40.61
CA LYS A 289 -16.24 -10.89 41.61
C LYS A 289 -15.72 -9.60 40.97
N ARG A 290 -16.37 -9.15 39.88
CA ARG A 290 -16.00 -7.96 39.08
C ARG A 290 -14.64 -8.06 38.38
N LYS A 291 -14.16 -9.27 38.13
CA LYS A 291 -12.92 -9.54 37.37
C LYS A 291 -13.21 -10.57 36.30
N VAL A 292 -12.51 -10.49 35.20
CA VAL A 292 -12.56 -11.49 34.15
C VAL A 292 -11.99 -12.80 34.71
N ALA A 293 -12.81 -13.84 34.74
CA ALA A 293 -12.46 -15.19 35.21
C ALA A 293 -12.01 -16.08 34.06
N SER A 294 -12.64 -15.95 32.87
CA SER A 294 -12.25 -16.68 31.66
C SER A 294 -12.50 -15.84 30.40
N LYS A 295 -11.76 -16.19 29.34
CA LYS A 295 -11.89 -15.66 27.99
C LYS A 295 -11.96 -16.84 27.02
N GLU A 296 -12.83 -16.73 26.02
CA GLU A 296 -12.89 -17.62 24.86
C GLU A 296 -12.77 -16.77 23.60
N LEU A 297 -11.87 -17.13 22.70
CA LEU A 297 -11.55 -16.39 21.49
C LEU A 297 -11.87 -17.21 20.24
N SER A 298 -12.36 -16.54 19.21
CA SER A 298 -12.43 -17.10 17.86
C SER A 298 -12.21 -16.00 16.83
N CYS A 299 -11.83 -16.38 15.61
CA CYS A 299 -11.68 -15.44 14.51
C CYS A 299 -11.98 -16.10 13.16
N GLU A 300 -12.49 -15.27 12.22
CA GLU A 300 -12.83 -15.65 10.86
C GLU A 300 -12.76 -14.47 9.91
N LEU A 301 -13.00 -14.69 8.63
CA LEU A 301 -13.16 -13.63 7.63
C LEU A 301 -14.58 -13.66 7.09
N ILE A 302 -15.26 -12.51 7.12
CA ILE A 302 -16.56 -12.32 6.50
C ILE A 302 -16.35 -11.75 5.08
N PRO A 303 -16.70 -12.48 4.01
CA PRO A 303 -16.60 -11.97 2.65
C PRO A 303 -17.61 -10.84 2.43
N VAL A 304 -17.12 -9.71 1.89
CA VAL A 304 -17.97 -8.56 1.58
C VAL A 304 -18.72 -8.79 0.26
N ASP A 305 -20.04 -8.64 0.29
CA ASP A 305 -20.90 -8.70 -0.89
C ASP A 305 -21.01 -7.31 -1.52
N ARG A 306 -20.36 -7.09 -2.66
CA ARG A 306 -20.33 -5.78 -3.34
C ARG A 306 -21.70 -5.27 -3.82
N TYR A 307 -22.68 -6.14 -3.92
CA TYR A 307 -24.04 -5.77 -4.34
C TYR A 307 -24.97 -5.40 -3.16
N LYS A 308 -24.46 -5.54 -1.94
CA LYS A 308 -25.19 -5.17 -0.72
C LYS A 308 -24.50 -3.96 -0.09
N ILE A 309 -24.94 -2.78 -0.51
CA ILE A 309 -24.47 -1.49 0.03
C ILE A 309 -25.47 -0.93 1.05
N ASP A 310 -25.02 0.05 1.81
CA ASP A 310 -25.89 0.85 2.68
C ASP A 310 -26.46 2.03 1.88
N PRO A 311 -27.78 2.08 1.61
CA PRO A 311 -28.35 3.12 0.74
C PRO A 311 -28.35 4.52 1.39
N GLU A 312 -28.35 4.60 2.72
CA GLU A 312 -28.27 5.91 3.40
C GLU A 312 -26.82 6.44 3.34
N MET A 313 -25.82 5.57 3.45
CA MET A 313 -24.42 5.96 3.25
C MET A 313 -24.16 6.38 1.80
N GLU A 314 -24.71 5.65 0.83
CA GLU A 314 -24.62 6.02 -0.58
C GLU A 314 -25.20 7.43 -0.81
N LYS A 315 -26.37 7.71 -0.26
CA LYS A 315 -27.01 9.02 -0.36
C LYS A 315 -26.21 10.13 0.35
N GLU A 316 -25.68 9.86 1.53
CA GLU A 316 -24.88 10.82 2.32
C GLU A 316 -23.62 11.26 1.59
N PHE A 317 -22.95 10.33 0.88
CA PHE A 317 -21.69 10.57 0.19
C PHE A 317 -21.82 10.65 -1.34
N HIS A 318 -23.03 10.82 -1.86
CA HIS A 318 -23.30 10.87 -3.30
C HIS A 318 -22.60 12.05 -3.99
N ASP A 319 -22.64 13.23 -3.39
CA ASP A 319 -22.00 14.42 -3.95
C ASP A 319 -20.47 14.29 -3.96
N ASP A 320 -19.89 13.64 -2.95
CA ASP A 320 -18.47 13.31 -2.92
C ASP A 320 -18.10 12.37 -4.07
N TYR A 321 -18.91 11.33 -4.33
CA TYR A 321 -18.72 10.44 -5.48
C TYR A 321 -18.80 11.19 -6.82
N LEU A 322 -19.79 12.08 -6.97
CA LEU A 322 -19.95 12.87 -8.19
C LEU A 322 -18.77 13.81 -8.42
N ALA A 323 -18.23 14.43 -7.38
CA ALA A 323 -17.06 15.28 -7.47
C ALA A 323 -15.81 14.51 -7.95
N VAL A 324 -15.57 13.31 -7.41
CA VAL A 324 -14.48 12.44 -7.88
C VAL A 324 -14.73 11.98 -9.30
N LYS A 325 -15.96 11.62 -9.65
CA LYS A 325 -16.33 11.20 -11.01
C LYS A 325 -16.09 12.31 -12.02
N ASP A 326 -16.52 13.53 -11.74
CA ASP A 326 -16.31 14.69 -12.62
C ASP A 326 -14.81 14.94 -12.82
N PHE A 327 -14.05 14.91 -11.74
CA PHE A 327 -12.59 15.04 -11.79
C PHE A 327 -11.95 13.95 -12.65
N THR A 328 -12.31 12.69 -12.47
CA THR A 328 -11.66 11.55 -13.12
C THR A 328 -12.08 11.36 -14.58
N THR A 329 -13.27 11.81 -14.96
CA THR A 329 -13.77 11.69 -16.33
C THR A 329 -13.47 12.90 -17.21
N ARG A 330 -12.86 13.96 -16.67
CA ARG A 330 -12.47 15.13 -17.45
C ARG A 330 -11.43 14.77 -18.51
N GLU A 331 -11.59 15.30 -19.72
CA GLU A 331 -10.61 15.16 -20.81
C GLU A 331 -9.32 15.91 -20.46
N VAL A 332 -8.17 15.25 -20.66
CA VAL A 332 -6.85 15.80 -20.33
C VAL A 332 -5.89 15.84 -21.51
N GLY A 333 -6.24 15.22 -22.64
CA GLY A 333 -5.43 15.19 -23.83
C GLY A 333 -5.80 14.06 -24.79
N GLU A 334 -4.88 13.69 -25.68
CA GLU A 334 -5.05 12.64 -26.66
C GLU A 334 -3.85 11.69 -26.71
N LEU A 335 -4.13 10.41 -26.88
CA LEU A 335 -3.13 9.35 -27.06
C LEU A 335 -3.17 8.90 -28.53
N MET A 336 -2.05 9.05 -29.26
CA MET A 336 -1.99 8.72 -30.68
C MET A 336 -1.64 7.24 -30.96
N VAL A 337 -1.27 6.47 -29.92
CA VAL A 337 -0.92 5.04 -30.00
C VAL A 337 -1.45 4.30 -28.78
N ASP A 338 -1.79 3.02 -28.93
CA ASP A 338 -2.16 2.18 -27.79
C ASP A 338 -0.98 2.04 -26.81
N LEU A 339 -1.26 2.11 -25.50
CA LEU A 339 -0.28 1.84 -24.43
C LEU A 339 -0.67 0.55 -23.71
N GLY A 340 0.18 -0.47 -23.81
CA GLY A 340 -0.03 -1.75 -23.15
C GLY A 340 1.19 -2.20 -22.36
N THR A 341 0.99 -2.75 -21.16
CA THR A 341 2.10 -3.28 -20.36
C THR A 341 2.59 -4.64 -20.82
N ARG A 342 1.80 -5.40 -21.61
CA ARG A 342 2.20 -6.72 -22.10
C ARG A 342 3.44 -6.67 -22.97
N GLU A 343 3.50 -5.69 -23.89
CA GLU A 343 4.64 -5.53 -24.80
C GLU A 343 5.94 -5.28 -24.04
N ALA A 344 5.85 -4.59 -22.91
CA ALA A 344 6.99 -4.27 -22.06
C ALA A 344 7.69 -5.51 -21.47
N TYR A 345 7.05 -6.67 -21.45
CA TYR A 345 7.67 -7.91 -20.96
C TYR A 345 8.62 -8.55 -21.98
N THR A 346 8.50 -8.21 -23.24
CA THR A 346 9.23 -8.85 -24.33
C THR A 346 10.24 -7.93 -25.04
N GLY A 347 10.29 -6.65 -24.63
CA GLY A 347 11.21 -5.68 -25.23
C GLY A 347 10.75 -4.23 -25.06
N MET A 348 11.20 -3.39 -25.97
CA MET A 348 10.78 -1.98 -26.06
C MET A 348 9.26 -1.89 -26.27
N SER A 349 8.59 -0.96 -25.61
CA SER A 349 7.16 -0.72 -25.74
C SER A 349 6.83 0.76 -25.66
N HIS A 350 5.74 1.18 -26.29
CA HIS A 350 5.28 2.57 -26.19
C HIS A 350 4.99 2.97 -24.73
N TYR A 351 4.55 2.01 -23.92
CA TYR A 351 4.31 2.21 -22.49
C TYR A 351 5.57 2.62 -21.73
N LEU A 352 6.65 1.83 -21.82
CA LEU A 352 7.92 2.17 -21.16
C LEU A 352 8.59 3.38 -21.81
N ASN A 353 8.49 3.50 -23.14
CA ASN A 353 9.02 4.64 -23.87
C ASN A 353 8.44 5.96 -23.37
N LEU A 354 7.13 6.01 -23.08
CA LEU A 354 6.50 7.19 -22.47
C LEU A 354 7.14 7.54 -21.13
N ILE A 355 7.32 6.54 -20.27
CA ILE A 355 7.91 6.76 -18.94
C ILE A 355 9.36 7.23 -19.06
N HIS A 356 10.16 6.58 -19.90
CA HIS A 356 11.55 6.98 -20.14
C HIS A 356 11.66 8.39 -20.73
N THR A 357 10.83 8.69 -21.74
CA THR A 357 10.84 10.00 -22.41
C THR A 357 10.51 11.11 -21.42
N LEU A 358 9.46 10.97 -20.63
CA LEU A 358 9.09 12.00 -19.67
C LEU A 358 10.16 12.15 -18.58
N SER A 359 10.66 11.04 -18.03
CA SER A 359 11.69 11.07 -16.99
C SER A 359 12.97 11.78 -17.44
N ILE A 360 13.41 11.55 -18.70
CA ILE A 360 14.59 12.19 -19.28
C ILE A 360 14.29 13.63 -19.69
N SER A 361 13.12 13.93 -20.27
CA SER A 361 12.79 15.26 -20.80
C SER A 361 12.50 16.28 -19.72
N CYS A 362 11.94 15.87 -18.60
CA CYS A 362 11.58 16.75 -17.48
C CYS A 362 12.73 16.98 -16.50
N SER A 363 13.90 16.34 -16.71
CA SER A 363 14.99 16.33 -15.75
C SER A 363 16.36 16.41 -16.43
N PRO A 364 17.47 16.66 -15.70
CA PRO A 364 18.82 16.62 -16.24
C PRO A 364 19.34 15.17 -16.40
N ALA A 365 18.51 14.16 -16.31
CA ALA A 365 18.92 12.76 -16.40
C ALA A 365 19.35 12.38 -17.82
N GLN A 366 20.40 11.55 -17.89
CA GLN A 366 20.94 10.99 -19.13
C GLN A 366 20.44 9.56 -19.35
N VAL A 367 20.05 8.88 -18.27
CA VAL A 367 19.51 7.54 -18.22
C VAL A 367 18.26 7.55 -17.37
N SER A 368 17.31 6.68 -17.65
CA SER A 368 16.14 6.46 -16.78
C SER A 368 15.88 4.97 -16.59
N PHE A 369 15.41 4.58 -15.40
CA PHE A 369 14.93 3.24 -15.13
C PHE A 369 13.41 3.24 -15.00
N ALA A 370 12.76 2.27 -15.63
CA ALA A 370 11.32 2.10 -15.58
C ALA A 370 10.90 0.63 -15.76
N ALA A 371 9.81 0.26 -15.09
CA ALA A 371 9.25 -1.09 -15.13
C ALA A 371 7.77 -1.07 -15.55
N PRO A 372 7.21 -2.22 -16.03
CA PRO A 372 5.78 -2.38 -16.21
C PRO A 372 5.07 -2.39 -14.84
N LEU A 373 4.31 -1.34 -14.54
CA LEU A 373 3.75 -1.12 -13.21
C LEU A 373 2.51 -1.97 -12.91
N THR A 374 1.83 -2.46 -13.95
CA THR A 374 0.66 -3.33 -13.83
C THR A 374 0.82 -4.57 -14.70
N PHE A 375 0.26 -5.71 -14.28
CA PHE A 375 0.39 -6.97 -15.01
C PHE A 375 -0.25 -6.93 -16.39
N ASN A 376 -1.36 -6.21 -16.55
CA ASN A 376 -2.15 -6.18 -17.79
C ASN A 376 -2.86 -4.84 -17.97
N GLY A 377 -2.14 -3.73 -17.76
CA GLY A 377 -2.66 -2.39 -18.00
C GLY A 377 -2.75 -2.11 -19.50
N PHE A 378 -3.82 -1.42 -19.90
CA PHE A 378 -4.03 -1.06 -21.30
C PHE A 378 -4.85 0.23 -21.41
N VAL A 379 -4.35 1.20 -22.18
CA VAL A 379 -5.04 2.43 -22.54
C VAL A 379 -5.06 2.52 -24.08
N ARG A 380 -6.26 2.67 -24.64
CA ARG A 380 -6.43 2.77 -26.10
C ARG A 380 -6.07 4.16 -26.58
N LYS A 381 -5.59 4.23 -27.82
CA LYS A 381 -5.45 5.49 -28.55
C LYS A 381 -6.79 6.23 -28.65
N GLY A 382 -6.73 7.55 -28.60
CA GLY A 382 -7.87 8.46 -28.63
C GLY A 382 -7.84 9.44 -27.47
N LYS A 383 -8.99 9.99 -27.13
CA LYS A 383 -9.12 10.94 -26.03
C LYS A 383 -8.73 10.30 -24.71
N LEU A 384 -7.87 11.00 -23.97
CA LEU A 384 -7.47 10.64 -22.61
C LEU A 384 -8.32 11.39 -21.60
N ILE A 385 -8.83 10.67 -20.61
CA ILE A 385 -9.43 11.24 -19.43
C ILE A 385 -8.47 11.09 -18.24
N TYR A 386 -8.70 11.87 -17.17
CA TYR A 386 -7.79 11.85 -16.02
C TYR A 386 -7.61 10.44 -15.41
N ASN A 387 -8.66 9.61 -15.42
CA ASN A 387 -8.58 8.21 -14.98
C ASN A 387 -7.55 7.37 -15.75
N ASP A 388 -7.30 7.67 -17.01
CA ASP A 388 -6.33 6.94 -17.82
C ASP A 388 -4.91 7.14 -17.32
N LEU A 389 -4.63 8.29 -16.69
CA LEU A 389 -3.32 8.58 -16.08
C LEU A 389 -3.04 7.62 -14.91
N PHE A 390 -4.05 7.22 -14.14
CA PHE A 390 -3.92 6.19 -13.11
C PHE A 390 -3.72 4.79 -13.69
N THR A 391 -4.31 4.51 -14.85
CA THR A 391 -4.07 3.25 -15.56
C THR A 391 -2.66 3.19 -16.11
N ILE A 392 -2.14 4.31 -16.64
CA ILE A 392 -0.76 4.44 -17.12
C ILE A 392 0.22 4.35 -15.95
N TYR A 393 -0.04 5.08 -14.86
CA TYR A 393 0.87 5.15 -13.71
C TYR A 393 0.09 5.09 -12.38
N PRO A 394 -0.10 3.90 -11.79
CA PRO A 394 -0.98 3.70 -10.63
C PRO A 394 -0.39 4.16 -9.29
N PHE A 395 0.94 4.37 -9.21
CA PHE A 395 1.63 4.70 -7.96
C PHE A 395 1.88 6.21 -7.81
N GLU A 396 2.05 6.67 -6.57
CA GLU A 396 2.33 8.08 -6.23
C GLU A 396 3.84 8.32 -6.05
N ASN A 397 4.64 7.74 -6.97
CA ASN A 397 6.09 7.87 -6.94
C ASN A 397 6.54 9.20 -7.56
N GLN A 398 7.39 9.90 -6.83
CA GLN A 398 8.16 11.02 -7.36
C GLN A 398 9.31 10.52 -8.24
N ILE A 399 9.82 11.39 -9.10
CA ILE A 399 11.04 11.08 -9.87
C ILE A 399 12.24 11.72 -9.18
N TYR A 400 13.22 10.87 -8.88
CA TYR A 400 14.52 11.27 -8.33
C TYR A 400 15.59 11.12 -9.40
N VAL A 401 16.47 12.10 -9.49
CA VAL A 401 17.69 12.03 -10.31
C VAL A 401 18.86 11.73 -9.40
N VAL A 402 19.46 10.57 -9.58
CA VAL A 402 20.53 10.02 -8.73
C VAL A 402 21.84 9.88 -9.51
N ARG A 403 22.98 10.19 -8.89
CA ARG A 403 24.30 9.89 -9.48
C ARG A 403 24.60 8.41 -9.34
N MET A 404 24.93 7.77 -10.47
CA MET A 404 25.37 6.38 -10.53
C MET A 404 26.57 6.28 -11.48
N THR A 405 27.54 5.45 -11.11
CA THR A 405 28.63 5.08 -12.05
C THR A 405 28.08 4.18 -13.15
N GLY A 406 28.75 4.14 -14.29
CA GLY A 406 28.36 3.21 -15.36
C GLY A 406 28.40 1.75 -14.93
N GLN A 407 29.32 1.38 -14.01
CA GLN A 407 29.33 0.03 -13.45
C GLN A 407 28.08 -0.24 -12.61
N GLU A 408 27.67 0.68 -11.73
CA GLU A 408 26.44 0.56 -10.94
C GLU A 408 25.18 0.47 -11.83
N ILE A 409 25.14 1.21 -12.95
CA ILE A 409 24.05 1.11 -13.94
C ILE A 409 24.01 -0.30 -14.54
N LYS A 410 25.17 -0.85 -14.94
CA LYS A 410 25.26 -2.20 -15.50
C LYS A 410 24.82 -3.25 -14.47
N ASP A 411 25.32 -3.16 -13.26
CA ASP A 411 25.01 -4.11 -12.17
C ASP A 411 23.53 -4.05 -11.78
N TYR A 412 22.94 -2.86 -11.80
CA TYR A 412 21.51 -2.66 -11.60
C TYR A 412 20.67 -3.37 -12.67
N LEU A 413 21.03 -3.21 -13.95
CA LEU A 413 20.35 -3.88 -15.05
C LEU A 413 20.52 -5.40 -14.98
N GLU A 414 21.72 -5.89 -14.67
CA GLU A 414 21.96 -7.32 -14.46
C GLU A 414 21.08 -7.89 -13.33
N ALA A 415 20.90 -7.15 -12.23
CA ALA A 415 20.02 -7.54 -11.13
C ALA A 415 18.55 -7.53 -11.55
N SER A 416 18.12 -6.52 -12.31
CA SER A 416 16.74 -6.43 -12.81
C SER A 416 16.42 -7.58 -13.76
N TYR A 417 17.26 -7.82 -14.77
CA TYR A 417 17.04 -8.90 -15.71
C TYR A 417 17.16 -10.29 -15.07
N ASP A 418 17.95 -10.43 -14.01
CA ASP A 418 17.98 -11.70 -13.26
C ASP A 418 16.66 -12.05 -12.59
N ARG A 419 15.86 -11.07 -12.22
CA ARG A 419 14.49 -11.28 -11.68
C ARG A 419 13.47 -11.55 -12.78
N TRP A 420 13.73 -11.06 -13.97
CA TRP A 420 12.80 -11.05 -15.09
C TRP A 420 12.89 -12.30 -15.95
N ILE A 421 14.13 -12.73 -16.29
CA ILE A 421 14.38 -13.80 -17.25
C ILE A 421 15.22 -14.93 -16.68
N ASN A 422 15.01 -16.12 -17.24
CA ASN A 422 15.88 -17.29 -17.05
C ASN A 422 17.13 -17.20 -17.93
N THR A 423 18.12 -18.07 -17.65
CA THR A 423 19.16 -18.39 -18.60
C THR A 423 18.67 -19.56 -19.46
N VAL A 424 18.61 -19.38 -20.78
CA VAL A 424 18.06 -20.37 -21.74
C VAL A 424 18.97 -20.52 -22.94
N ASP A 425 19.17 -21.75 -23.37
CA ASP A 425 20.00 -22.13 -24.54
C ASP A 425 19.16 -22.74 -25.69
N SER A 426 17.84 -22.81 -25.52
CA SER A 426 16.93 -23.45 -26.46
C SER A 426 15.60 -22.70 -26.55
N PRO A 427 15.00 -22.59 -27.75
CA PRO A 427 13.67 -22.00 -27.95
C PRO A 427 12.54 -22.79 -27.26
N ALA A 428 12.80 -24.01 -26.82
CA ALA A 428 11.81 -24.80 -26.06
C ALA A 428 11.70 -24.38 -24.58
N GLY A 429 12.68 -23.64 -24.07
CA GLY A 429 12.71 -23.14 -22.69
C GLY A 429 11.67 -22.03 -22.43
N HIS A 430 11.66 -21.52 -21.20
CA HIS A 430 10.95 -20.31 -20.80
C HIS A 430 11.97 -19.18 -20.63
N VAL A 431 11.85 -18.11 -21.43
CA VAL A 431 12.68 -16.93 -21.25
C VAL A 431 12.21 -16.15 -20.04
N LEU A 432 10.91 -15.93 -19.89
CA LEU A 432 10.35 -15.23 -18.73
C LEU A 432 10.37 -16.13 -17.49
N LYS A 433 10.71 -15.58 -16.33
CA LYS A 433 10.60 -16.27 -15.03
C LYS A 433 9.14 -16.37 -14.61
N ILE A 434 8.46 -17.38 -15.12
CA ILE A 434 7.06 -17.69 -14.87
C ILE A 434 6.89 -19.05 -14.22
N ALA A 435 5.80 -19.24 -13.47
CA ALA A 435 5.43 -20.52 -12.89
C ALA A 435 3.92 -20.74 -12.99
N ASP A 436 3.50 -22.00 -13.08
CA ASP A 436 2.12 -22.38 -12.92
C ASP A 436 1.74 -22.32 -11.43
N ARG A 437 0.55 -21.84 -11.15
CA ARG A 437 -0.03 -21.80 -9.81
C ARG A 437 -1.43 -22.37 -9.86
N ASP A 438 -1.73 -23.27 -8.93
CA ASP A 438 -3.09 -23.72 -8.74
C ASP A 438 -3.89 -22.59 -8.06
N ASP A 439 -4.99 -22.17 -8.70
CA ASP A 439 -5.98 -21.34 -8.02
C ASP A 439 -6.70 -22.23 -7.01
N ALA A 440 -6.38 -22.05 -5.73
CA ALA A 440 -6.92 -22.87 -4.64
C ALA A 440 -8.47 -22.86 -4.57
N ARG A 441 -9.11 -21.87 -5.20
CA ARG A 441 -10.57 -21.72 -5.22
C ARG A 441 -11.23 -22.43 -6.40
N THR A 442 -10.60 -22.40 -7.57
CA THR A 442 -11.19 -22.91 -8.81
C THR A 442 -10.58 -24.22 -9.28
N GLY A 443 -9.42 -24.63 -8.72
CA GLY A 443 -8.64 -25.77 -9.18
C GLY A 443 -8.05 -25.59 -10.58
N GLN A 444 -8.15 -24.40 -11.16
CA GLN A 444 -7.60 -24.11 -12.48
C GLN A 444 -6.13 -23.67 -12.36
N LYS A 445 -5.30 -24.20 -13.24
CA LYS A 445 -3.92 -23.75 -13.36
C LYS A 445 -3.86 -22.41 -14.06
N SER A 446 -3.12 -21.45 -13.47
CA SER A 446 -2.83 -20.15 -14.07
C SER A 446 -1.32 -19.90 -14.02
N TRP A 447 -0.78 -19.32 -15.09
CA TRP A 447 0.61 -18.91 -15.13
C TRP A 447 0.75 -17.48 -14.63
N SER A 448 1.81 -17.22 -13.89
CA SER A 448 2.15 -15.88 -13.39
C SER A 448 3.65 -15.71 -13.30
N PHE A 449 4.13 -14.45 -13.28
CA PHE A 449 5.52 -14.17 -12.94
C PHE A 449 5.85 -14.68 -11.54
N ILE A 450 7.07 -15.18 -11.35
CA ILE A 450 7.61 -15.57 -10.04
C ILE A 450 7.81 -14.31 -9.19
N GLU A 451 8.39 -13.27 -9.78
CA GLU A 451 8.61 -11.95 -9.18
C GLU A 451 7.54 -10.95 -9.63
N ARG A 452 7.42 -9.85 -8.92
CA ARG A 452 6.50 -8.77 -9.29
C ARG A 452 7.02 -7.97 -10.50
N ALA A 453 6.20 -7.78 -11.52
CA ALA A 453 6.57 -7.10 -12.77
C ALA A 453 7.09 -5.67 -12.56
N TYR A 454 6.65 -4.98 -11.53
CA TYR A 454 7.17 -3.65 -11.20
C TYR A 454 8.65 -3.65 -10.73
N ASN A 455 9.30 -4.82 -10.63
CA ASN A 455 10.73 -4.99 -10.41
C ASN A 455 11.50 -5.32 -11.70
N PHE A 456 10.86 -5.27 -12.87
CA PHE A 456 11.48 -5.55 -14.17
C PHE A 456 11.89 -4.24 -14.86
N ASP A 457 12.85 -3.55 -14.27
CA ASP A 457 13.33 -2.28 -14.80
C ASP A 457 14.16 -2.49 -16.06
N SER A 458 13.83 -1.74 -17.10
CA SER A 458 14.69 -1.50 -18.27
C SER A 458 15.29 -0.09 -18.22
N ALA A 459 16.23 0.21 -19.12
CA ALA A 459 16.84 1.54 -19.20
C ALA A 459 16.43 2.27 -20.48
N GLY A 460 16.07 3.56 -20.32
CA GLY A 460 16.08 4.55 -21.39
C GLY A 460 17.34 5.39 -21.33
N GLY A 461 17.76 5.97 -22.48
CA GLY A 461 19.00 6.74 -22.61
C GLY A 461 20.23 5.92 -23.01
N LEU A 462 20.08 4.61 -23.20
CA LEU A 462 21.15 3.66 -23.53
C LEU A 462 20.82 2.85 -24.79
N VAL A 463 21.87 2.36 -25.46
CA VAL A 463 21.79 1.30 -26.48
C VAL A 463 22.46 0.05 -25.91
N TYR A 464 21.70 -1.04 -25.72
CA TYR A 464 22.23 -2.27 -25.12
C TYR A 464 21.48 -3.52 -25.56
N THR A 465 22.10 -4.67 -25.33
CA THR A 465 21.50 -6.00 -25.55
C THR A 465 21.50 -6.81 -24.27
N VAL A 466 20.52 -7.71 -24.16
CA VAL A 466 20.40 -8.66 -23.05
C VAL A 466 20.44 -10.08 -23.60
N ASP A 467 21.58 -10.77 -23.40
CA ASP A 467 21.82 -12.12 -23.88
C ASP A 467 21.21 -13.15 -22.92
N VAL A 468 20.11 -13.78 -23.34
CA VAL A 468 19.38 -14.76 -22.52
C VAL A 468 20.15 -16.08 -22.33
N THR A 469 21.21 -16.31 -23.09
CA THR A 469 22.04 -17.52 -22.96
C THR A 469 23.08 -17.40 -21.85
N LYS A 470 23.27 -16.19 -21.31
CA LYS A 470 24.30 -15.89 -20.31
C LYS A 470 23.73 -15.77 -18.90
N PRO A 471 24.49 -16.12 -17.88
CA PRO A 471 24.11 -15.93 -16.49
C PRO A 471 24.18 -14.45 -16.11
N ARG A 472 23.56 -14.09 -14.97
CA ARG A 472 23.68 -12.78 -14.32
C ARG A 472 25.14 -12.33 -14.24
N GLY A 473 25.39 -11.05 -14.49
CA GLY A 473 26.71 -10.42 -14.51
C GLY A 473 27.37 -10.41 -15.88
N SER A 474 26.83 -11.15 -16.86
CA SER A 474 27.39 -11.27 -18.21
C SER A 474 26.35 -11.12 -19.33
N ARG A 475 25.07 -10.88 -18.97
CA ARG A 475 23.97 -10.83 -19.96
C ARG A 475 23.71 -9.45 -20.54
N VAL A 476 24.04 -8.36 -19.79
CA VAL A 476 23.84 -6.99 -20.24
C VAL A 476 25.10 -6.45 -20.90
N ASP A 477 24.99 -6.07 -22.18
CA ASP A 477 26.08 -5.47 -22.95
C ASP A 477 25.66 -4.08 -23.43
N ILE A 478 26.14 -3.02 -22.74
CA ILE A 478 25.84 -1.62 -23.04
C ILE A 478 26.79 -1.14 -24.14
N LYS A 479 26.24 -0.81 -25.29
CA LYS A 479 27.02 -0.41 -26.51
C LYS A 479 27.37 1.06 -26.51
N SER A 480 26.38 1.93 -26.14
CA SER A 480 26.54 3.39 -26.12
C SER A 480 25.42 4.06 -25.34
N MET A 481 25.57 5.38 -25.13
CA MET A 481 24.45 6.26 -24.83
C MET A 481 23.51 6.36 -26.05
N ALA A 482 22.24 6.72 -25.85
CA ALA A 482 21.25 6.90 -26.91
C ALA A 482 21.72 7.83 -28.04
N GLY A 483 22.39 8.94 -27.69
CA GLY A 483 22.96 9.89 -28.66
C GLY A 483 24.26 9.44 -29.36
N GLY A 484 24.67 8.15 -29.22
CA GLY A 484 25.85 7.57 -29.86
C GLY A 484 27.17 7.84 -29.17
N GLN A 485 27.19 8.58 -28.03
CA GLN A 485 28.41 8.76 -27.25
C GLN A 485 28.81 7.43 -26.58
N PRO A 486 30.12 7.19 -26.40
CA PRO A 486 30.58 6.00 -25.69
C PRO A 486 30.04 5.95 -24.26
N PHE A 487 29.60 4.76 -23.84
CA PHE A 487 29.31 4.46 -22.44
C PHE A 487 30.59 4.03 -21.73
N ASP A 488 30.84 4.59 -20.54
CA ASP A 488 32.01 4.32 -19.73
C ASP A 488 31.60 3.86 -18.33
N THR A 489 32.01 2.67 -17.95
CA THR A 489 31.70 2.08 -16.64
C THR A 489 32.29 2.85 -15.46
N GLY A 490 33.37 3.57 -15.66
CA GLY A 490 34.03 4.39 -14.63
C GLY A 490 33.49 5.80 -14.49
N LYS A 491 32.61 6.26 -15.42
CA LYS A 491 32.04 7.59 -15.40
C LYS A 491 30.74 7.63 -14.60
N GLU A 492 30.46 8.77 -13.94
CA GLU A 492 29.15 9.04 -13.33
C GLU A 492 28.15 9.56 -14.35
N TYR A 493 26.91 9.08 -14.20
CA TYR A 493 25.74 9.49 -14.96
C TYR A 493 24.61 9.93 -14.03
N LYS A 494 23.77 10.84 -14.51
CA LYS A 494 22.52 11.22 -13.86
C LYS A 494 21.41 10.27 -14.31
N VAL A 495 20.84 9.54 -13.37
CA VAL A 495 19.85 8.49 -13.63
C VAL A 495 18.52 8.88 -12.98
N ALA A 496 17.45 8.98 -13.79
CA ALA A 496 16.11 9.18 -13.30
C ALA A 496 15.47 7.84 -12.91
N MET A 497 14.88 7.78 -11.73
CA MET A 497 14.16 6.63 -11.22
C MET A 497 13.06 7.06 -10.25
N THR A 498 12.19 6.16 -9.84
CA THR A 498 11.18 6.44 -8.83
C THR A 498 11.79 6.65 -7.44
N SER A 499 11.14 7.47 -6.60
CA SER A 499 11.51 7.62 -5.19
C SER A 499 11.55 6.27 -4.47
N TYR A 500 10.56 5.39 -4.73
CA TYR A 500 10.53 4.01 -4.23
C TYR A 500 11.83 3.25 -4.56
N ARG A 501 12.30 3.36 -5.81
CA ARG A 501 13.50 2.66 -6.25
C ARG A 501 14.77 3.25 -5.62
N ALA A 502 14.88 4.56 -5.60
CA ALA A 502 16.02 5.28 -5.01
C ALA A 502 16.17 4.96 -3.51
N SER A 503 15.05 4.86 -2.78
CA SER A 503 15.04 4.51 -1.36
C SER A 503 15.27 3.01 -1.08
N GLY A 504 15.54 2.19 -2.10
CA GLY A 504 15.88 0.77 -1.94
C GLY A 504 14.73 -0.20 -2.19
N GLY A 505 13.55 0.31 -2.51
CA GLY A 505 12.38 -0.53 -2.81
C GLY A 505 12.68 -1.57 -3.91
N GLY A 506 12.27 -2.82 -3.67
CA GLY A 506 12.58 -3.95 -4.54
C GLY A 506 14.03 -4.42 -4.51
N GLY A 507 14.96 -3.76 -3.77
CA GLY A 507 16.33 -4.24 -3.53
C GLY A 507 17.34 -4.11 -4.68
N LEU A 508 16.95 -3.57 -5.86
CA LEU A 508 17.83 -3.48 -7.02
C LEU A 508 19.05 -2.55 -6.79
N MET A 509 18.86 -1.44 -6.06
CA MET A 509 19.95 -0.53 -5.69
C MET A 509 21.01 -1.24 -4.85
N LYS A 510 20.58 -2.00 -3.84
CA LYS A 510 21.48 -2.80 -3.00
C LYS A 510 22.23 -3.84 -3.80
N GLU A 511 21.57 -4.51 -4.74
CA GLU A 511 22.20 -5.51 -5.61
C GLU A 511 23.20 -4.89 -6.61
N ALA A 512 23.04 -3.60 -6.93
CA ALA A 512 24.01 -2.81 -7.68
C ALA A 512 25.16 -2.25 -6.81
N GLY A 513 25.22 -2.62 -5.53
CA GLY A 513 26.27 -2.18 -4.60
C GLY A 513 26.05 -0.78 -4.01
N ILE A 514 24.86 -0.21 -4.15
CA ILE A 514 24.51 1.13 -3.66
C ILE A 514 23.93 1.06 -2.26
N ASP A 515 24.54 1.79 -1.33
CA ASP A 515 24.01 1.98 0.03
C ASP A 515 22.88 2.99 0.02
N THR A 516 21.65 2.50 0.09
CA THR A 516 20.44 3.35 0.09
C THR A 516 20.27 4.14 1.38
N GLY A 517 20.91 3.77 2.49
CA GLY A 517 20.98 4.57 3.71
C GLY A 517 21.71 5.91 3.54
N LYS A 518 22.44 6.07 2.41
CA LYS A 518 23.15 7.31 2.04
C LYS A 518 22.67 7.88 0.71
N ILE A 519 21.48 7.53 0.28
CA ILE A 519 20.96 7.93 -1.03
C ILE A 519 20.88 9.44 -1.21
N GLU A 520 20.60 10.19 -0.14
CA GLU A 520 20.53 11.65 -0.15
C GLU A 520 21.85 12.31 -0.63
N GLU A 521 23.00 11.69 -0.39
CA GLU A 521 24.30 12.18 -0.88
C GLU A 521 24.41 12.05 -2.40
N ARG A 522 23.61 11.19 -3.04
CA ARG A 522 23.61 10.90 -4.48
C ARG A 522 22.48 11.60 -5.22
N ILE A 523 21.43 12.06 -4.54
CA ILE A 523 20.31 12.77 -5.16
C ILE A 523 20.80 14.11 -5.70
N VAL A 524 20.58 14.35 -6.98
CA VAL A 524 20.90 15.59 -7.68
C VAL A 524 19.71 16.54 -7.62
N GLU A 525 18.50 15.98 -7.87
CA GLU A 525 17.26 16.73 -7.97
C GLU A 525 16.05 15.80 -7.80
N THR A 526 14.94 16.36 -7.34
CA THR A 526 13.67 15.64 -7.19
C THR A 526 12.57 16.35 -7.94
N TYR A 527 11.67 15.60 -8.55
CA TYR A 527 10.56 16.07 -9.36
C TYR A 527 9.22 15.63 -8.77
N PRO A 528 8.10 16.27 -9.13
CA PRO A 528 6.76 15.84 -8.76
C PRO A 528 6.50 14.37 -9.11
N GLU A 529 5.37 13.86 -8.67
CA GLU A 529 4.90 12.54 -9.05
C GLU A 529 4.77 12.39 -10.57
N PHE A 530 5.01 11.20 -11.06
CA PHE A 530 5.00 10.93 -12.51
C PHE A 530 3.67 11.32 -13.16
N ARG A 531 2.51 11.09 -12.50
CA ARG A 531 1.20 11.51 -13.02
C ARG A 531 1.10 13.01 -13.21
N ASP A 532 1.67 13.79 -12.31
CA ASP A 532 1.70 15.25 -12.44
C ASP A 532 2.58 15.69 -13.61
N LEU A 533 3.73 15.02 -13.79
CA LEU A 533 4.60 15.25 -14.96
C LEU A 533 3.86 14.92 -16.26
N LEU A 534 3.17 13.79 -16.32
CA LEU A 534 2.37 13.37 -17.47
C LEU A 534 1.21 14.35 -17.74
N TYR A 535 0.50 14.76 -16.69
CA TYR A 535 -0.60 15.72 -16.80
C TYR A 535 -0.10 17.10 -17.30
N ASN A 536 1.01 17.59 -16.77
CA ASN A 536 1.62 18.83 -17.23
C ASN A 536 2.13 18.72 -18.68
N TYR A 537 2.73 17.58 -19.04
CA TYR A 537 3.11 17.32 -20.43
C TYR A 537 1.90 17.42 -21.39
N LEU A 538 0.75 16.82 -21.03
CA LEU A 538 -0.48 16.89 -21.82
C LEU A 538 -1.07 18.30 -21.89
N LYS A 539 -0.93 19.11 -20.85
CA LYS A 539 -1.33 20.54 -20.89
C LYS A 539 -0.54 21.33 -21.93
N ASP A 540 0.76 21.02 -22.05
CA ASP A 540 1.65 21.77 -22.94
C ASP A 540 1.64 21.24 -24.38
N ASN A 541 1.43 19.92 -24.57
CA ASN A 541 1.56 19.25 -25.87
C ASN A 541 0.24 18.72 -26.42
N VAL A 542 -0.84 18.70 -25.64
CA VAL A 542 -2.19 18.23 -25.98
C VAL A 542 -2.25 16.73 -26.27
N SER A 543 -1.21 16.12 -26.87
CA SER A 543 -1.19 14.72 -27.26
C SER A 543 0.12 14.00 -26.96
N ILE A 544 0.02 12.65 -26.80
CA ILE A 544 1.16 11.75 -26.70
C ILE A 544 1.40 11.14 -28.09
N ASP A 545 2.45 11.64 -28.77
CA ASP A 545 2.84 11.21 -30.11
C ASP A 545 3.87 10.07 -30.02
N PRO A 546 3.64 8.91 -30.69
CA PRO A 546 4.59 7.79 -30.73
C PRO A 546 5.96 8.17 -31.30
N ALA A 547 6.04 9.13 -32.22
CA ALA A 547 7.32 9.60 -32.74
C ALA A 547 8.14 10.34 -31.68
N VAL A 548 7.49 11.04 -30.75
CA VAL A 548 8.15 11.75 -29.65
C VAL A 548 8.58 10.79 -28.54
N ILE A 549 7.69 9.89 -28.13
CA ILE A 549 7.99 8.91 -27.06
C ILE A 549 8.87 7.74 -27.55
N GLY A 550 8.98 7.53 -28.86
CA GLY A 550 9.82 6.51 -29.48
C GLY A 550 11.13 7.02 -30.07
N ASP A 551 11.51 8.28 -29.83
CA ASP A 551 12.73 8.87 -30.39
C ASP A 551 13.99 8.15 -29.90
N PRO A 552 14.67 7.36 -30.77
CA PRO A 552 15.81 6.54 -30.38
C PRO A 552 17.05 7.39 -30.02
N VAL A 553 17.11 8.64 -30.47
CA VAL A 553 18.19 9.56 -30.09
C VAL A 553 18.08 9.96 -28.63
N ARG A 554 16.89 9.94 -28.08
CA ARG A 554 16.61 10.30 -26.69
C ARG A 554 16.61 9.10 -25.76
N ILE A 555 15.82 8.06 -26.10
CA ILE A 555 15.60 6.91 -25.21
C ILE A 555 16.50 5.72 -25.53
N GLY A 556 17.18 5.71 -26.68
CA GLY A 556 18.01 4.59 -27.10
C GLY A 556 17.23 3.41 -27.63
N HIS A 557 17.85 2.24 -27.56
CA HIS A 557 17.28 0.98 -27.98
C HIS A 557 17.84 -0.18 -27.17
N TRP A 558 17.01 -1.16 -26.85
CA TRP A 558 17.48 -2.40 -26.27
C TRP A 558 16.66 -3.59 -26.75
N GLU A 559 17.27 -4.77 -26.72
CA GLU A 559 16.63 -6.01 -27.17
C GLU A 559 17.20 -7.24 -26.45
N PHE A 560 16.40 -8.29 -26.38
CA PHE A 560 16.86 -9.61 -25.98
C PHE A 560 17.49 -10.34 -27.15
N ILE A 561 18.61 -11.03 -26.90
CA ILE A 561 19.33 -11.82 -27.89
C ILE A 561 19.67 -13.22 -27.34
N PRO A 562 19.91 -14.25 -28.20
CA PRO A 562 19.74 -14.23 -29.67
C PRO A 562 18.26 -14.39 -30.09
N GLU A 563 17.86 -13.75 -31.19
CA GLU A 563 16.46 -13.69 -31.64
C GLU A 563 15.85 -15.08 -31.89
N GLU A 564 16.62 -16.01 -32.43
CA GLU A 564 16.19 -17.38 -32.75
C GLU A 564 15.78 -18.20 -31.51
N ILE A 565 16.28 -17.87 -30.33
CA ILE A 565 15.88 -18.45 -29.04
C ILE A 565 14.76 -17.64 -28.42
N VAL A 566 14.93 -16.32 -28.37
CA VAL A 566 14.07 -15.40 -27.63
C VAL A 566 12.65 -15.39 -28.19
N LYS A 567 12.50 -15.17 -29.51
CA LYS A 567 11.20 -14.94 -30.11
C LYS A 567 10.21 -16.09 -29.89
N PRO A 568 10.52 -17.35 -30.27
CA PRO A 568 9.59 -18.46 -30.07
C PRO A 568 9.33 -18.80 -28.59
N ALA A 569 10.35 -18.65 -27.73
CA ALA A 569 10.19 -18.92 -26.31
C ALA A 569 9.32 -17.87 -25.60
N MET A 570 9.50 -16.57 -25.92
CA MET A 570 8.67 -15.51 -25.38
C MET A 570 7.24 -15.53 -25.90
N GLU A 571 7.00 -15.86 -27.18
CA GLU A 571 5.65 -16.04 -27.71
C GLU A 571 4.89 -17.10 -26.91
N LYS A 572 5.54 -18.24 -26.62
CA LYS A 572 4.99 -19.29 -25.75
C LYS A 572 4.71 -18.80 -24.35
N ASP A 573 5.65 -18.07 -23.72
CA ASP A 573 5.50 -17.55 -22.37
C ASP A 573 4.34 -16.57 -22.28
N MET A 574 4.19 -15.70 -23.28
CA MET A 574 3.09 -14.73 -23.37
C MET A 574 1.72 -15.40 -23.58
N GLU A 575 1.65 -16.50 -24.34
CA GLU A 575 0.42 -17.29 -24.47
C GLU A 575 0.00 -17.95 -23.14
N LEU A 576 0.98 -18.40 -22.36
CA LEU A 576 0.73 -18.96 -21.01
C LEU A 576 0.25 -17.90 -20.03
N LEU A 577 0.90 -16.73 -20.02
CA LEU A 577 0.53 -15.61 -19.14
C LEU A 577 -0.80 -14.97 -19.51
N PHE A 578 -1.10 -14.87 -20.81
CA PHE A 578 -2.26 -14.17 -21.36
C PHE A 578 -3.04 -15.05 -22.35
N PRO A 579 -3.61 -16.18 -21.89
CA PRO A 579 -4.34 -17.09 -22.77
C PRO A 579 -5.51 -16.36 -23.44
N ARG A 580 -5.69 -16.55 -24.74
CA ARG A 580 -6.88 -16.06 -25.45
C ARG A 580 -8.10 -16.73 -24.82
N ARG A 581 -9.00 -15.94 -24.25
CA ARG A 581 -10.30 -16.48 -23.81
C ARG A 581 -10.99 -17.06 -25.04
N ARG A 582 -11.24 -18.36 -25.04
CA ARG A 582 -12.09 -19.05 -26.03
C ARG A 582 -13.54 -18.69 -25.82
#